data_1a252aa30d66230413dc49619dd10519
#
_entry.id   1a252aa30d66230413dc49619dd10519
#
_cell.length_a   1.000
_cell.length_b   1.000
_cell.length_c   1.000
_cell.angle_alpha   90.00
_cell.angle_beta   90.00
_cell.angle_gamma   90.00
#
_symmetry.space_group_name_H-M   'P 1'
#
loop_
_entity.id
_entity.type
_entity.pdbx_description
1 polymer ?
#
loop_
_entity_poly.entity_id
_entity_poly.type
_entity_poly.pdbx_seq_one_letter_code
_entity_poly.pdbx_strand_id
1 'polypeptide(L)'
;MKQFFITFFANLAALLVVFGAPVLLLLILIIASFSAGSRGQHLVTIERGSILVFDLSMNVTDSPEHATSTDPLTNALSNDNTKSVPLRRLVTALKKAAKDDRIKGILITGSFEPADFGTGYACLKEVREAILAFKLTSKQVYAYLEAPTTRDYYVASAASVIYLNPYGEMEMPGLAVVKTYYKGAFDKYGINVQVTRVGKYKSAVEPFILTKMSDADREETQKLIDDLWGDFVTAVTRSRPIDATAFQQLVDTDGYILPQHALDAHLVDKLAYFGDVLNDLGKVAPSSDYARIPLPFKQVAIGDYINAVRTPRLLGERGSDNVVAVLYLEGEIVDGWGELTNIGGDRFAAELRELRKDDDVKAVVLRVNSPGGSAYASEEIQHEVIALKAKKPVIVSMGNYAASGGYWVSTYGDRIFAEPNTLTGSIGVFGMFLDIQKLGNSRGVTWDTAKTGAYADFETSSRPKTDQELALAQARVDDLYGKFLDKVAESRHIPRDGPNGIDTIAQGRVWAGSEALNLHLVDEIGGLENAITYAANQAKLGERYRVKEYPEEVTFADTLALLFNNQEEPVTRAKADPLTQEFLKMKSDLKSLQEFNDPMGMYARMPIGWDIR
;
A
#
# COMPACT_ATOMS: atom_id res chain seq x y z
N MET A 1 -31.29 -40.71 -43.86
CA MET A 1 -30.18 -39.76 -43.74
C MET A 1 -30.65 -38.30 -43.88
N LYS A 2 -31.36 -37.89 -44.92
CA LYS A 2 -31.77 -36.47 -45.12
C LYS A 2 -32.59 -35.88 -43.96
N GLN A 3 -33.56 -36.66 -43.43
CA GLN A 3 -34.36 -36.25 -42.27
C GLN A 3 -33.54 -36.14 -40.97
N PHE A 4 -32.59 -37.02 -40.73
CA PHE A 4 -31.69 -36.97 -39.58
C PHE A 4 -30.87 -35.67 -39.54
N PHE A 5 -30.27 -35.28 -40.66
CA PHE A 5 -29.51 -34.04 -40.75
C PHE A 5 -30.37 -32.80 -40.58
N ILE A 6 -31.61 -32.81 -41.13
CA ILE A 6 -32.53 -31.68 -40.94
C ILE A 6 -32.92 -31.54 -39.47
N THR A 7 -33.22 -32.61 -38.76
CA THR A 7 -33.58 -32.59 -37.34
C THR A 7 -32.37 -32.24 -36.46
N PHE A 8 -31.20 -32.75 -36.79
CA PHE A 8 -29.95 -32.42 -36.09
C PHE A 8 -29.59 -30.93 -36.18
N PHE A 9 -29.63 -30.36 -37.38
CA PHE A 9 -29.35 -28.94 -37.57
C PHE A 9 -30.46 -28.03 -37.02
N ALA A 10 -31.70 -28.45 -37.02
CA ALA A 10 -32.80 -27.73 -36.40
C ALA A 10 -32.64 -27.68 -34.85
N ASN A 11 -32.27 -28.81 -34.23
CA ASN A 11 -32.02 -28.87 -32.80
C ASN A 11 -30.74 -28.07 -32.40
N LEU A 12 -29.69 -28.13 -33.20
CA LEU A 12 -28.47 -27.33 -32.99
C LEU A 12 -28.77 -25.84 -33.11
N ALA A 13 -29.56 -25.41 -34.08
CA ALA A 13 -30.03 -24.04 -34.24
C ALA A 13 -30.92 -23.60 -33.07
N ALA A 14 -31.81 -24.44 -32.59
CA ALA A 14 -32.64 -24.18 -31.42
C ALA A 14 -31.79 -24.02 -30.15
N LEU A 15 -30.75 -24.87 -29.96
CA LEU A 15 -29.79 -24.78 -28.85
C LEU A 15 -28.99 -23.49 -28.90
N LEU A 16 -28.52 -23.10 -30.10
CA LEU A 16 -27.83 -21.83 -30.31
C LEU A 16 -28.70 -20.60 -30.03
N VAL A 17 -29.98 -20.65 -30.35
CA VAL A 17 -30.94 -19.57 -30.06
C VAL A 17 -31.27 -19.52 -28.56
N VAL A 18 -31.50 -20.67 -27.92
CA VAL A 18 -31.92 -20.74 -26.51
C VAL A 18 -30.76 -20.38 -25.56
N PHE A 19 -29.54 -20.78 -25.87
CA PHE A 19 -28.37 -20.53 -25.01
C PHE A 19 -27.45 -19.43 -25.54
N GLY A 20 -27.31 -19.31 -26.86
CA GLY A 20 -26.41 -18.29 -27.46
C GLY A 20 -27.03 -16.89 -27.48
N ALA A 21 -28.35 -16.77 -27.73
CA ALA A 21 -28.99 -15.45 -27.75
C ALA A 21 -29.03 -14.76 -26.37
N PRO A 22 -29.30 -15.42 -25.23
CA PRO A 22 -29.20 -14.81 -23.92
C PRO A 22 -27.75 -14.41 -23.55
N VAL A 23 -26.76 -15.26 -23.90
CA VAL A 23 -25.33 -14.94 -23.67
C VAL A 23 -24.90 -13.75 -24.53
N LEU A 24 -25.31 -13.70 -25.79
CA LEU A 24 -25.05 -12.58 -26.69
C LEU A 24 -25.74 -11.29 -26.19
N LEU A 25 -26.98 -11.40 -25.71
CA LEU A 25 -27.73 -10.28 -25.15
C LEU A 25 -27.08 -9.77 -23.86
N LEU A 26 -26.61 -10.68 -23.00
CA LEU A 26 -25.85 -10.34 -21.79
C LEU A 26 -24.53 -9.64 -22.14
N LEU A 27 -23.80 -10.14 -23.14
CA LEU A 27 -22.58 -9.51 -23.66
C LEU A 27 -22.85 -8.12 -24.25
N ILE A 28 -23.92 -7.96 -25.00
CA ILE A 28 -24.36 -6.66 -25.55
C ILE A 28 -24.76 -5.71 -24.42
N LEU A 29 -25.47 -6.18 -23.40
CA LEU A 29 -25.82 -5.37 -22.21
C LEU A 29 -24.58 -4.97 -21.41
N ILE A 30 -23.63 -5.87 -21.24
CA ILE A 30 -22.34 -5.59 -20.61
C ILE A 30 -21.58 -4.53 -21.43
N ILE A 31 -21.43 -4.72 -22.74
CA ILE A 31 -20.76 -3.77 -23.63
C ILE A 31 -21.52 -2.42 -23.68
N ALA A 32 -22.85 -2.44 -23.67
CA ALA A 32 -23.67 -1.22 -23.64
C ALA A 32 -23.56 -0.49 -22.31
N SER A 33 -23.49 -1.21 -21.18
CA SER A 33 -23.27 -0.63 -19.84
C SER A 33 -21.90 0.03 -19.75
N PHE A 34 -20.85 -0.63 -20.28
CA PHE A 34 -19.51 -0.06 -20.37
C PHE A 34 -19.42 1.09 -21.35
N SER A 35 -20.06 1.02 -22.50
CA SER A 35 -20.09 2.15 -23.44
C SER A 35 -20.96 3.31 -22.95
N ALA A 36 -21.95 3.07 -22.09
CA ALA A 36 -22.72 4.10 -21.42
C ALA A 36 -21.88 4.75 -20.28
N GLY A 37 -21.12 3.95 -19.54
CA GLY A 37 -20.16 4.43 -18.53
C GLY A 37 -19.01 5.25 -19.16
N SER A 38 -18.50 4.83 -20.32
CA SER A 38 -17.45 5.56 -21.03
C SER A 38 -17.96 6.77 -21.83
N ARG A 39 -19.25 6.78 -22.24
CA ARG A 39 -19.89 7.97 -22.83
C ARG A 39 -20.24 9.05 -21.82
N GLY A 40 -20.19 8.75 -20.51
CA GLY A 40 -20.37 9.69 -19.41
C GLY A 40 -19.11 10.43 -18.97
N GLN A 41 -17.99 10.35 -19.66
CA GLN A 41 -16.91 11.31 -19.45
C GLN A 41 -17.39 12.68 -19.95
N HIS A 42 -18.26 13.33 -19.16
CA HIS A 42 -18.42 14.76 -19.26
C HIS A 42 -17.03 15.36 -19.16
N LEU A 43 -16.57 16.02 -20.22
CA LEU A 43 -15.41 16.90 -20.14
C LEU A 43 -15.74 17.91 -19.04
N VAL A 44 -15.26 17.65 -17.84
CA VAL A 44 -15.48 18.54 -16.71
C VAL A 44 -14.80 19.85 -17.04
N THR A 45 -15.59 20.87 -17.30
CA THR A 45 -15.08 22.22 -17.57
C THR A 45 -14.73 22.82 -16.21
N ILE A 46 -13.43 23.01 -15.97
CA ILE A 46 -12.96 23.68 -14.76
C ILE A 46 -13.23 25.18 -14.90
N GLU A 47 -14.19 25.68 -14.15
CA GLU A 47 -14.50 27.10 -14.13
C GLU A 47 -13.41 27.93 -13.45
N ARG A 48 -13.15 29.14 -13.94
CA ARG A 48 -12.17 30.01 -13.30
C ARG A 48 -12.67 30.46 -11.93
N GLY A 49 -11.80 30.38 -10.94
CA GLY A 49 -12.11 30.74 -9.56
C GLY A 49 -12.72 29.59 -8.75
N SER A 50 -12.63 28.34 -9.22
CA SER A 50 -13.11 27.17 -8.50
C SER A 50 -12.23 26.80 -7.30
N ILE A 51 -12.85 26.21 -6.29
CA ILE A 51 -12.18 25.53 -5.18
C ILE A 51 -12.09 24.05 -5.50
N LEU A 52 -10.91 23.47 -5.34
CA LEU A 52 -10.66 22.05 -5.49
C LEU A 52 -11.11 21.32 -4.22
N VAL A 53 -12.10 20.44 -4.35
CA VAL A 53 -12.60 19.66 -3.20
C VAL A 53 -11.83 18.33 -3.12
N PHE A 54 -11.09 18.18 -2.04
CA PHE A 54 -10.39 16.95 -1.70
C PHE A 54 -11.13 16.25 -0.55
N ASP A 55 -11.90 15.23 -0.91
CA ASP A 55 -12.61 14.38 0.02
C ASP A 55 -11.68 13.24 0.48
N LEU A 56 -11.38 13.19 1.77
CA LEU A 56 -10.50 12.20 2.38
C LEU A 56 -11.12 10.80 2.38
N SER A 57 -12.44 10.66 2.15
CA SER A 57 -13.08 9.34 2.05
C SER A 57 -12.69 8.56 0.78
N MET A 58 -11.92 9.20 -0.12
CA MET A 58 -11.33 8.51 -1.26
C MET A 58 -10.31 7.48 -0.79
N ASN A 59 -10.35 6.29 -1.39
CA ASN A 59 -9.29 5.30 -1.17
C ASN A 59 -8.02 5.71 -1.92
N VAL A 60 -7.00 6.16 -1.19
CA VAL A 60 -5.68 6.48 -1.78
C VAL A 60 -4.86 5.19 -1.82
N THR A 61 -4.48 4.75 -3.02
CA THR A 61 -3.61 3.58 -3.23
C THR A 61 -2.20 4.01 -3.62
N ASP A 62 -1.17 3.24 -3.30
CA ASP A 62 0.18 3.56 -3.76
C ASP A 62 0.31 3.19 -5.25
N SER A 63 -0.03 1.95 -5.61
CA SER A 63 0.00 1.45 -6.98
C SER A 63 -1.26 1.81 -7.78
N PRO A 64 -1.12 2.18 -9.08
CA PRO A 64 -2.24 2.30 -9.99
C PRO A 64 -3.00 0.99 -10.23
N GLU A 65 -2.33 -0.16 -10.15
CA GLU A 65 -2.93 -1.48 -10.33
C GLU A 65 -3.99 -1.76 -9.25
N HIS A 66 -3.69 -1.46 -8.00
CA HIS A 66 -4.64 -1.61 -6.90
C HIS A 66 -5.83 -0.65 -6.97
N ALA A 67 -5.68 0.51 -7.60
CA ALA A 67 -6.79 1.42 -7.84
C ALA A 67 -7.81 0.88 -8.85
N THR A 68 -7.38 -0.03 -9.73
CA THR A 68 -8.21 -0.63 -10.78
C THR A 68 -8.67 -2.05 -10.45
N SER A 69 -8.00 -2.73 -9.52
CA SER A 69 -8.29 -4.13 -9.13
C SER A 69 -9.56 -4.29 -8.29
N THR A 70 -10.13 -3.23 -7.75
CA THR A 70 -11.52 -3.28 -7.27
C THR A 70 -12.41 -3.50 -8.47
N ASP A 71 -12.77 -4.75 -8.65
CA ASP A 71 -13.55 -5.30 -9.77
C ASP A 71 -14.71 -4.35 -10.13
N PRO A 72 -14.77 -3.78 -11.35
CA PRO A 72 -15.89 -2.94 -11.77
C PRO A 72 -17.24 -3.60 -11.59
N LEU A 73 -17.27 -4.94 -11.65
CA LEU A 73 -18.48 -5.74 -11.44
C LEU A 73 -18.83 -5.79 -9.94
N THR A 74 -17.85 -5.95 -9.06
CA THR A 74 -18.04 -5.95 -7.60
C THR A 74 -18.46 -4.56 -7.13
N ASN A 75 -17.85 -3.49 -7.64
CA ASN A 75 -18.25 -2.11 -7.35
C ASN A 75 -19.65 -1.78 -7.87
N ALA A 76 -20.02 -2.29 -9.04
CA ALA A 76 -21.37 -2.12 -9.58
C ALA A 76 -22.43 -2.91 -8.79
N LEU A 77 -22.05 -4.04 -8.18
CA LEU A 77 -22.94 -4.91 -7.40
C LEU A 77 -22.97 -4.53 -5.90
N SER A 78 -21.87 -4.02 -5.33
CA SER A 78 -21.76 -3.68 -3.91
C SER A 78 -22.33 -2.32 -3.55
N ASN A 79 -22.71 -1.50 -4.54
CA ASN A 79 -23.09 -0.10 -4.33
C ASN A 79 -22.00 0.71 -3.58
N ASP A 80 -20.75 0.23 -3.61
CA ASP A 80 -19.60 0.88 -3.01
C ASP A 80 -19.08 1.94 -3.98
N ASN A 81 -19.39 3.20 -3.68
CA ASN A 81 -18.95 4.36 -4.47
C ASN A 81 -17.56 4.87 -4.07
N THR A 82 -16.78 4.10 -3.31
CA THR A 82 -15.44 4.51 -2.88
C THR A 82 -14.54 4.65 -4.10
N LYS A 83 -14.19 5.88 -4.44
CA LYS A 83 -13.32 6.18 -5.57
C LYS A 83 -11.87 5.97 -5.15
N SER A 84 -11.20 5.01 -5.76
CA SER A 84 -9.76 4.82 -5.56
C SER A 84 -8.95 5.79 -6.43
N VAL A 85 -7.91 6.38 -5.84
CA VAL A 85 -7.02 7.33 -6.50
C VAL A 85 -5.56 6.97 -6.21
N PRO A 86 -4.73 6.71 -7.23
CA PRO A 86 -3.31 6.49 -7.03
C PRO A 86 -2.62 7.73 -6.43
N LEU A 87 -1.80 7.51 -5.42
CA LEU A 87 -1.06 8.54 -4.67
C LEU A 87 -0.34 9.52 -5.61
N ARG A 88 0.41 8.99 -6.57
CA ARG A 88 1.15 9.83 -7.51
C ARG A 88 0.23 10.74 -8.33
N ARG A 89 -0.95 10.25 -8.74
CA ARG A 89 -1.94 11.06 -9.49
C ARG A 89 -2.50 12.17 -8.62
N LEU A 90 -2.79 11.87 -7.36
CA LEU A 90 -3.25 12.85 -6.36
C LEU A 90 -2.19 13.94 -6.12
N VAL A 91 -0.95 13.54 -5.81
CA VAL A 91 0.16 14.47 -5.59
C VAL A 91 0.44 15.33 -6.83
N THR A 92 0.44 14.72 -8.02
CA THR A 92 0.62 15.45 -9.29
C THR A 92 -0.51 16.45 -9.54
N ALA A 93 -1.76 16.08 -9.24
CA ALA A 93 -2.91 16.96 -9.39
C ALA A 93 -2.82 18.17 -8.45
N LEU A 94 -2.47 17.97 -7.19
CA LEU A 94 -2.25 19.05 -6.22
C LEU A 94 -1.14 20.01 -6.68
N LYS A 95 -0.01 19.47 -7.18
CA LYS A 95 1.09 20.27 -7.74
C LYS A 95 0.67 21.06 -8.99
N LYS A 96 -0.16 20.47 -9.87
CA LYS A 96 -0.72 21.18 -11.04
C LYS A 96 -1.71 22.26 -10.61
N ALA A 97 -2.60 21.96 -9.65
CA ALA A 97 -3.56 22.91 -9.11
C ALA A 97 -2.90 24.15 -8.49
N ALA A 98 -1.71 23.97 -7.89
CA ALA A 98 -0.91 25.07 -7.37
C ALA A 98 -0.57 26.11 -8.44
N LYS A 99 -0.35 25.69 -9.69
CA LYS A 99 0.02 26.52 -10.85
C LYS A 99 -1.18 26.86 -11.75
N ASP A 100 -2.36 26.30 -11.50
CA ASP A 100 -3.55 26.50 -12.33
C ASP A 100 -4.33 27.74 -11.86
N ASP A 101 -4.37 28.79 -12.69
CA ASP A 101 -5.07 30.05 -12.39
C ASP A 101 -6.60 29.88 -12.25
N ARG A 102 -7.15 28.76 -12.69
CA ARG A 102 -8.57 28.45 -12.53
C ARG A 102 -8.90 28.03 -11.12
N ILE A 103 -7.91 27.48 -10.39
CA ILE A 103 -8.07 27.01 -9.02
C ILE A 103 -7.67 28.12 -8.04
N LYS A 104 -8.60 28.48 -7.15
CA LYS A 104 -8.45 29.56 -6.16
C LYS A 104 -8.05 29.08 -4.78
N GLY A 105 -8.40 27.84 -4.45
CA GLY A 105 -8.11 27.22 -3.15
C GLY A 105 -8.43 25.73 -3.14
N ILE A 106 -8.19 25.10 -2.01
CA ILE A 106 -8.56 23.70 -1.74
C ILE A 106 -9.52 23.67 -0.55
N LEU A 107 -10.53 22.80 -0.60
CA LEU A 107 -11.31 22.35 0.55
C LEU A 107 -11.00 20.88 0.83
N ILE A 108 -10.51 20.58 2.03
CA ILE A 108 -10.32 19.24 2.55
C ILE A 108 -11.53 18.90 3.40
N THR A 109 -12.15 17.73 3.18
CA THR A 109 -13.33 17.26 3.95
C THR A 109 -13.34 15.73 3.99
N GLY A 110 -14.25 15.14 4.77
CA GLY A 110 -14.35 13.70 4.93
C GLY A 110 -13.31 13.13 5.91
N SER A 111 -13.21 11.81 5.95
CA SER A 111 -12.28 11.06 6.79
C SER A 111 -11.69 9.88 6.00
N PHE A 112 -10.42 9.57 6.17
CA PHE A 112 -9.77 8.44 5.52
C PHE A 112 -10.39 7.12 6.00
N GLU A 113 -10.85 6.33 5.05
CA GLU A 113 -11.13 4.94 5.34
C GLU A 113 -9.81 4.17 5.41
N PRO A 114 -9.67 3.24 6.39
CA PRO A 114 -8.49 2.39 6.44
C PRO A 114 -8.41 1.58 5.15
N ALA A 115 -7.39 1.85 4.34
CA ALA A 115 -7.04 1.04 3.19
C ALA A 115 -5.68 0.37 3.46
N ASP A 116 -5.48 -0.77 2.85
CA ASP A 116 -4.19 -1.46 2.86
C ASP A 116 -3.09 -0.55 2.35
N PHE A 117 -1.95 -0.56 2.43
CA PHE A 117 -0.75 0.12 1.92
C PHE A 117 -0.84 1.63 1.57
N GLY A 118 -1.98 2.18 1.15
CA GLY A 118 -2.07 3.53 0.57
C GLY A 118 -2.22 4.68 1.57
N THR A 119 -2.83 4.44 2.75
CA THR A 119 -3.15 5.48 3.75
C THR A 119 -2.22 5.51 4.96
N GLY A 120 -1.06 4.89 4.87
CA GLY A 120 -0.04 4.98 5.92
C GLY A 120 0.66 6.34 5.95
N TYR A 121 1.26 6.68 7.08
CA TYR A 121 1.83 8.01 7.32
C TYR A 121 2.89 8.44 6.30
N ALA A 122 3.69 7.52 5.75
CA ALA A 122 4.68 7.86 4.74
C ALA A 122 4.02 8.34 3.44
N CYS A 123 2.99 7.63 2.95
CA CYS A 123 2.23 8.06 1.76
C CYS A 123 1.42 9.35 2.04
N LEU A 124 0.80 9.47 3.22
CA LEU A 124 0.07 10.69 3.60
C LEU A 124 1.00 11.89 3.75
N LYS A 125 2.26 11.68 4.07
CA LYS A 125 3.26 12.75 4.08
C LYS A 125 3.49 13.34 2.69
N GLU A 126 3.56 12.52 1.64
CA GLU A 126 3.67 13.01 0.27
C GLU A 126 2.45 13.88 -0.12
N VAL A 127 1.25 13.50 0.30
CA VAL A 127 0.02 14.31 0.10
C VAL A 127 0.12 15.63 0.88
N ARG A 128 0.51 15.56 2.15
CA ARG A 128 0.68 16.73 3.01
C ARG A 128 1.69 17.73 2.43
N GLU A 129 2.84 17.25 1.96
CA GLU A 129 3.86 18.11 1.34
C GLU A 129 3.33 18.76 0.05
N ALA A 130 2.52 18.07 -0.73
CA ALA A 130 1.88 18.67 -1.91
C ALA A 130 0.87 19.77 -1.54
N ILE A 131 0.13 19.61 -0.43
CA ILE A 131 -0.77 20.64 0.11
C ILE A 131 0.03 21.84 0.63
N LEU A 132 1.14 21.60 1.35
CA LEU A 132 2.02 22.68 1.81
C LEU A 132 2.62 23.46 0.62
N ALA A 133 3.07 22.76 -0.43
CA ALA A 133 3.56 23.39 -1.65
C ALA A 133 2.47 24.19 -2.37
N PHE A 134 1.22 23.74 -2.37
CA PHE A 134 0.09 24.50 -2.87
C PHE A 134 -0.11 25.81 -2.07
N LYS A 135 -0.07 25.71 -0.74
CA LYS A 135 -0.22 26.88 0.16
C LYS A 135 0.86 27.95 -0.06
N LEU A 136 2.09 27.54 -0.45
CA LEU A 136 3.17 28.49 -0.78
C LEU A 136 2.87 29.37 -1.98
N THR A 137 1.89 29.04 -2.81
CA THR A 137 1.43 29.88 -3.94
C THR A 137 0.46 31.00 -3.53
N SER A 138 0.28 31.25 -2.24
CA SER A 138 -0.65 32.21 -1.64
C SER A 138 -2.14 31.85 -1.84
N LYS A 139 -2.44 30.65 -2.34
CA LYS A 139 -3.81 30.13 -2.43
C LYS A 139 -4.19 29.51 -1.09
N GLN A 140 -5.46 29.72 -0.70
CA GLN A 140 -5.93 29.24 0.62
C GLN A 140 -6.28 27.75 0.58
N VAL A 141 -6.00 27.08 1.68
CA VAL A 141 -6.42 25.71 1.96
C VAL A 141 -7.35 25.73 3.15
N TYR A 142 -8.58 25.28 2.96
CA TYR A 142 -9.59 25.12 3.98
C TYR A 142 -9.72 23.65 4.35
N ALA A 143 -9.98 23.36 5.61
CA ALA A 143 -10.37 22.03 6.05
C ALA A 143 -11.66 22.11 6.86
N TYR A 144 -12.60 21.21 6.61
CA TYR A 144 -13.77 21.01 7.44
C TYR A 144 -13.75 19.57 7.97
N LEU A 145 -13.76 19.46 9.29
CA LEU A 145 -13.62 18.20 10.01
C LEU A 145 -14.88 17.98 10.87
N GLU A 146 -15.43 16.77 10.83
CA GLU A 146 -16.57 16.38 11.67
C GLU A 146 -16.08 15.70 12.94
N ALA A 147 -15.43 14.55 12.81
CA ALA A 147 -14.80 13.80 13.89
C ALA A 147 -13.48 13.23 13.37
N PRO A 148 -12.43 14.07 13.25
CA PRO A 148 -11.20 13.66 12.61
C PRO A 148 -10.40 12.68 13.46
N THR A 149 -9.87 11.64 12.81
CA THR A 149 -8.86 10.76 13.37
C THR A 149 -7.46 11.41 13.33
N THR A 150 -6.49 10.78 13.96
CA THR A 150 -5.08 11.20 13.88
C THR A 150 -4.59 11.34 12.43
N ARG A 151 -4.99 10.43 11.52
CA ARG A 151 -4.62 10.47 10.09
C ARG A 151 -5.26 11.64 9.36
N ASP A 152 -6.54 11.90 9.60
CA ASP A 152 -7.25 13.03 9.00
C ASP A 152 -6.59 14.34 9.39
N TYR A 153 -6.30 14.49 10.67
CA TYR A 153 -5.69 15.69 11.21
C TYR A 153 -4.23 15.86 10.74
N TYR A 154 -3.50 14.76 10.53
CA TYR A 154 -2.16 14.82 9.94
C TYR A 154 -2.15 15.60 8.62
N VAL A 155 -3.10 15.32 7.74
CA VAL A 155 -3.24 16.01 6.45
C VAL A 155 -3.88 17.39 6.62
N ALA A 156 -4.98 17.48 7.37
CA ALA A 156 -5.75 18.71 7.56
C ALA A 156 -4.98 19.80 8.31
N SER A 157 -4.05 19.45 9.21
CA SER A 157 -3.23 20.42 9.94
C SER A 157 -2.34 21.27 9.03
N ALA A 158 -2.13 20.88 7.77
CA ALA A 158 -1.46 21.70 6.75
C ALA A 158 -2.34 22.85 6.23
N ALA A 159 -3.65 22.82 6.46
CA ALA A 159 -4.57 23.85 5.95
C ALA A 159 -4.28 25.24 6.53
N SER A 160 -4.79 26.25 5.83
CA SER A 160 -4.71 27.66 6.25
C SER A 160 -5.77 27.99 7.28
N VAL A 161 -6.96 27.41 7.12
CA VAL A 161 -8.12 27.59 8.02
C VAL A 161 -8.76 26.23 8.24
N ILE A 162 -8.89 25.84 9.49
CA ILE A 162 -9.49 24.57 9.91
C ILE A 162 -10.77 24.86 10.67
N TYR A 163 -11.88 24.32 10.17
CA TYR A 163 -13.18 24.32 10.82
C TYR A 163 -13.40 22.94 11.45
N LEU A 164 -13.87 22.92 12.69
CA LEU A 164 -14.33 21.70 13.36
C LEU A 164 -15.82 21.83 13.66
N ASN A 165 -16.55 20.73 13.44
CA ASN A 165 -17.97 20.67 13.83
C ASN A 165 -18.10 20.90 15.35
N PRO A 166 -19.04 21.76 15.81
CA PRO A 166 -19.22 22.05 17.25
C PRO A 166 -19.58 20.83 18.12
N TYR A 167 -20.02 19.74 17.50
CA TYR A 167 -20.31 18.46 18.17
C TYR A 167 -19.31 17.35 17.79
N GLY A 168 -18.24 17.69 17.08
CA GLY A 168 -17.22 16.74 16.66
C GLY A 168 -16.09 16.65 17.68
N GLU A 169 -15.65 15.44 17.98
CA GLU A 169 -14.48 15.19 18.80
C GLU A 169 -13.29 14.83 17.90
N MET A 170 -12.10 15.28 18.24
CA MET A 170 -10.89 14.89 17.51
C MET A 170 -10.32 13.62 18.17
N GLU A 171 -10.35 12.51 17.45
CA GLU A 171 -9.84 11.21 17.92
C GLU A 171 -8.32 11.16 17.79
N MET A 172 -7.61 11.63 18.82
CA MET A 172 -6.14 11.65 18.85
C MET A 172 -5.59 11.07 20.17
N PRO A 173 -5.87 9.79 20.46
CA PRO A 173 -5.44 9.16 21.72
C PRO A 173 -3.94 8.77 21.73
N GLY A 174 -3.17 9.12 20.70
CA GLY A 174 -1.83 8.63 20.46
C GLY A 174 -1.81 7.38 19.57
N LEU A 175 -0.66 6.71 19.46
CA LEU A 175 -0.50 5.50 18.68
C LEU A 175 -0.35 4.27 19.58
N ALA A 176 -1.03 3.20 19.24
CA ALA A 176 -0.90 1.92 19.91
C ALA A 176 -0.74 0.78 18.89
N VAL A 177 0.02 -0.25 19.26
CA VAL A 177 0.11 -1.50 18.50
C VAL A 177 -0.46 -2.63 19.34
N VAL A 178 -1.52 -3.24 18.84
CA VAL A 178 -2.13 -4.44 19.44
C VAL A 178 -1.76 -5.65 18.59
N LYS A 179 -1.01 -6.61 19.17
CA LYS A 179 -0.63 -7.86 18.50
C LYS A 179 -1.46 -9.02 19.02
N THR A 180 -2.00 -9.81 18.11
CA THR A 180 -2.76 -11.02 18.42
C THR A 180 -1.83 -12.23 18.48
N TYR A 181 -2.03 -13.12 19.47
CA TYR A 181 -1.22 -14.33 19.68
C TYR A 181 -2.09 -15.57 19.59
N TYR A 182 -1.72 -16.50 18.72
CA TYR A 182 -2.52 -17.69 18.38
C TYR A 182 -2.05 -18.97 19.09
N LYS A 183 -0.89 -18.94 19.78
CA LYS A 183 -0.31 -20.12 20.43
C LYS A 183 -1.30 -20.88 21.29
N GLY A 184 -2.08 -20.18 22.12
CA GLY A 184 -3.07 -20.84 22.99
C GLY A 184 -4.19 -21.54 22.22
N ALA A 185 -4.64 -20.96 21.09
CA ALA A 185 -5.59 -21.59 20.19
C ALA A 185 -4.98 -22.81 19.49
N PHE A 186 -3.76 -22.69 18.99
CA PHE A 186 -3.04 -23.77 18.33
C PHE A 186 -2.81 -24.95 19.28
N ASP A 187 -2.35 -24.70 20.51
CA ASP A 187 -2.19 -25.73 21.55
C ASP A 187 -3.51 -26.44 21.80
N LYS A 188 -4.62 -25.70 21.93
CA LYS A 188 -5.96 -26.25 22.19
C LYS A 188 -6.47 -27.14 21.06
N TYR A 189 -6.22 -26.76 19.82
CA TYR A 189 -6.68 -27.51 18.64
C TYR A 189 -5.67 -28.57 18.16
N GLY A 190 -4.51 -28.66 18.78
CA GLY A 190 -3.49 -29.66 18.42
C GLY A 190 -2.75 -29.31 17.12
N ILE A 191 -2.62 -28.04 16.82
CA ILE A 191 -1.72 -27.51 15.80
C ILE A 191 -0.40 -27.15 16.48
N ASN A 192 0.72 -27.64 15.95
CA ASN A 192 2.03 -27.33 16.48
C ASN A 192 2.81 -26.48 15.47
N VAL A 193 3.57 -25.51 15.97
CA VAL A 193 4.42 -24.63 15.16
C VAL A 193 5.86 -24.74 15.67
N GLN A 194 6.77 -25.11 14.77
CA GLN A 194 8.21 -25.13 15.01
C GLN A 194 8.86 -24.05 14.16
N VAL A 195 9.85 -23.36 14.73
CA VAL A 195 10.47 -22.17 14.12
C VAL A 195 11.98 -22.30 14.15
N THR A 196 12.59 -21.91 13.04
CA THR A 196 14.02 -21.59 12.95
C THR A 196 14.15 -20.11 12.61
N ARG A 197 15.02 -19.36 13.29
CA ARG A 197 15.18 -17.92 13.07
C ARG A 197 16.56 -17.41 13.41
N VAL A 198 16.96 -16.31 12.80
CA VAL A 198 18.13 -15.52 13.18
C VAL A 198 17.71 -14.09 13.46
N GLY A 199 18.30 -13.54 14.54
CA GLY A 199 18.06 -12.19 14.99
C GLY A 199 17.01 -12.09 16.11
N LYS A 200 17.39 -11.39 17.19
CA LYS A 200 16.55 -11.24 18.38
C LYS A 200 15.27 -10.45 18.16
N TYR A 201 15.26 -9.59 17.11
CA TYR A 201 14.11 -8.75 16.75
C TYR A 201 13.25 -9.35 15.62
N LYS A 202 13.61 -10.54 15.07
CA LYS A 202 12.78 -11.19 14.04
C LYS A 202 11.53 -11.81 14.67
N SER A 203 10.58 -10.97 15.03
CA SER A 203 9.40 -11.29 15.83
C SER A 203 8.18 -11.76 15.03
N ALA A 204 8.27 -11.84 13.68
CA ALA A 204 7.18 -12.27 12.80
C ALA A 204 6.52 -13.61 13.18
N VAL A 205 7.29 -14.52 13.80
CA VAL A 205 6.83 -15.85 14.21
C VAL A 205 6.28 -15.89 15.65
N GLU A 206 6.51 -14.86 16.45
CA GLU A 206 6.11 -14.84 17.86
C GLU A 206 4.60 -15.03 18.09
N PRO A 207 3.70 -14.50 17.27
CA PRO A 207 2.26 -14.75 17.38
C PRO A 207 1.87 -16.22 17.41
N PHE A 208 2.66 -17.08 16.80
CA PHE A 208 2.37 -18.52 16.68
C PHE A 208 3.02 -19.37 17.77
N ILE A 209 4.07 -18.85 18.44
CA ILE A 209 4.87 -19.60 19.42
C ILE A 209 4.89 -18.98 20.82
N LEU A 210 4.43 -17.75 20.98
CA LEU A 210 4.33 -17.03 22.25
C LEU A 210 2.88 -16.64 22.53
N THR A 211 2.62 -16.17 23.76
CA THR A 211 1.31 -15.64 24.19
C THR A 211 1.34 -14.12 24.45
N LYS A 212 2.49 -13.49 24.27
CA LYS A 212 2.73 -12.05 24.43
C LYS A 212 4.03 -11.67 23.72
N MET A 213 4.26 -10.39 23.50
CA MET A 213 5.53 -9.85 22.99
C MET A 213 6.71 -10.31 23.83
N SER A 214 7.80 -10.69 23.17
CA SER A 214 9.11 -10.75 23.82
C SER A 214 9.60 -9.36 24.22
N ASP A 215 10.62 -9.30 25.10
CA ASP A 215 11.18 -8.01 25.50
C ASP A 215 11.80 -7.25 24.29
N ALA A 216 12.44 -7.99 23.37
CA ALA A 216 13.00 -7.42 22.15
C ALA A 216 11.92 -6.88 21.20
N ASP A 217 10.83 -7.63 21.01
CA ASP A 217 9.71 -7.21 20.19
C ASP A 217 9.00 -5.99 20.79
N ARG A 218 8.87 -5.94 22.11
CA ARG A 218 8.30 -4.79 22.82
C ARG A 218 9.19 -3.54 22.69
N GLU A 219 10.50 -3.69 22.89
CA GLU A 219 11.49 -2.60 22.72
C GLU A 219 11.39 -2.00 21.31
N GLU A 220 11.43 -2.85 20.28
CA GLU A 220 11.35 -2.44 18.89
C GLU A 220 10.02 -1.75 18.58
N THR A 221 8.89 -2.39 18.95
CA THR A 221 7.55 -1.87 18.68
C THR A 221 7.34 -0.51 19.36
N GLN A 222 7.77 -0.35 20.62
CA GLN A 222 7.66 0.93 21.33
C GLN A 222 8.48 2.00 20.62
N LYS A 223 9.74 1.71 20.29
CA LYS A 223 10.61 2.69 19.58
C LYS A 223 9.97 3.14 18.25
N LEU A 224 9.39 2.24 17.49
CA LEU A 224 8.76 2.55 16.21
C LEU A 224 7.54 3.47 16.36
N ILE A 225 6.65 3.19 17.33
CA ILE A 225 5.50 4.08 17.55
C ILE A 225 5.93 5.43 18.13
N ASP A 226 7.00 5.48 18.93
CA ASP A 226 7.56 6.74 19.43
C ASP A 226 8.11 7.59 18.28
N ASP A 227 8.80 6.98 17.30
CA ASP A 227 9.32 7.66 16.12
C ASP A 227 8.20 8.19 15.23
N LEU A 228 7.20 7.36 14.93
CA LEU A 228 6.03 7.75 14.14
C LEU A 228 5.26 8.89 14.81
N TRP A 229 5.04 8.78 16.12
CA TRP A 229 4.36 9.81 16.89
C TRP A 229 5.17 11.11 16.93
N GLY A 230 6.48 11.02 17.13
CA GLY A 230 7.38 12.18 17.11
C GLY A 230 7.36 12.94 15.79
N ASP A 231 7.30 12.24 14.65
CA ASP A 231 7.15 12.88 13.35
C ASP A 231 5.76 13.52 13.18
N PHE A 232 4.68 12.85 13.63
CA PHE A 232 3.34 13.41 13.65
C PHE A 232 3.28 14.71 14.45
N VAL A 233 3.78 14.70 15.70
CA VAL A 233 3.85 15.89 16.58
C VAL A 233 4.65 17.00 15.89
N THR A 234 5.79 16.67 15.30
CA THR A 234 6.62 17.62 14.56
C THR A 234 5.87 18.25 13.39
N ALA A 235 5.12 17.44 12.62
CA ALA A 235 4.34 17.91 11.49
C ALA A 235 3.21 18.87 11.92
N VAL A 236 2.51 18.55 13.03
CA VAL A 236 1.46 19.39 13.59
C VAL A 236 2.02 20.70 14.12
N THR A 237 3.04 20.66 14.96
CA THR A 237 3.60 21.85 15.62
C THR A 237 4.30 22.82 14.67
N ARG A 238 4.80 22.33 13.52
CA ARG A 238 5.26 23.18 12.42
C ARG A 238 4.16 23.95 11.70
N SER A 239 2.94 23.45 11.74
CA SER A 239 1.82 24.03 11.00
C SER A 239 0.84 24.79 11.89
N ARG A 240 0.79 24.47 13.19
CA ARG A 240 -0.13 25.02 14.18
C ARG A 240 0.65 25.70 15.32
N PRO A 241 0.16 26.79 15.90
CA PRO A 241 0.85 27.55 16.95
C PRO A 241 0.71 26.89 18.32
N ILE A 242 1.10 25.64 18.43
CA ILE A 242 1.17 24.86 19.67
C ILE A 242 2.54 24.22 19.77
N ASP A 243 3.14 24.20 20.95
CA ASP A 243 4.40 23.48 21.17
C ASP A 243 4.16 21.96 21.41
N ALA A 244 5.21 21.16 21.22
CA ALA A 244 5.12 19.70 21.31
C ALA A 244 4.71 19.22 22.72
N THR A 245 5.15 19.91 23.78
CA THR A 245 4.84 19.52 25.15
C THR A 245 3.38 19.79 25.48
N ALA A 246 2.87 20.99 25.11
CA ALA A 246 1.47 21.34 25.29
C ALA A 246 0.55 20.41 24.46
N PHE A 247 0.95 20.06 23.23
CA PHE A 247 0.22 19.12 22.40
C PHE A 247 0.16 17.72 23.04
N GLN A 248 1.30 17.20 23.50
CA GLN A 248 1.34 15.88 24.16
C GLN A 248 0.50 15.87 25.44
N GLN A 249 0.60 16.94 26.23
CA GLN A 249 -0.19 17.07 27.45
C GLN A 249 -1.70 17.07 27.17
N LEU A 250 -2.14 17.72 26.09
CA LEU A 250 -3.53 17.71 25.66
C LEU A 250 -3.99 16.30 25.26
N VAL A 251 -3.16 15.58 24.48
CA VAL A 251 -3.42 14.19 24.08
C VAL A 251 -3.52 13.26 25.30
N ASP A 252 -2.60 13.38 26.25
CA ASP A 252 -2.56 12.54 27.45
C ASP A 252 -3.74 12.82 28.42
N THR A 253 -4.26 14.05 28.38
CA THR A 253 -5.37 14.47 29.26
C THR A 253 -6.73 14.12 28.67
N ASP A 254 -6.93 14.43 27.39
CA ASP A 254 -8.24 14.33 26.77
C ASP A 254 -8.39 13.04 25.93
N GLY A 255 -7.37 12.63 25.18
CA GLY A 255 -7.42 11.51 24.22
C GLY A 255 -8.40 11.76 23.06
N TYR A 256 -9.64 12.04 23.39
CA TYR A 256 -10.70 12.57 22.50
C TYR A 256 -10.85 14.06 22.80
N ILE A 257 -10.23 14.89 21.96
CA ILE A 257 -10.15 16.33 22.20
C ILE A 257 -11.47 17.00 21.84
N LEU A 258 -12.14 17.59 22.83
CA LEU A 258 -13.40 18.30 22.63
C LEU A 258 -13.22 19.54 21.75
N PRO A 259 -14.26 19.96 20.99
CA PRO A 259 -14.16 21.08 20.04
C PRO A 259 -13.62 22.36 20.67
N GLN A 260 -14.10 22.72 21.88
CA GLN A 260 -13.63 23.94 22.55
C GLN A 260 -12.15 23.83 22.95
N HIS A 261 -11.69 22.67 23.44
CA HIS A 261 -10.29 22.46 23.79
C HIS A 261 -9.39 22.52 22.54
N ALA A 262 -9.87 21.97 21.41
CA ALA A 262 -9.15 22.06 20.12
C ALA A 262 -9.02 23.51 19.64
N LEU A 263 -10.07 24.33 19.82
CA LEU A 263 -10.05 25.75 19.49
C LEU A 263 -9.11 26.53 20.39
N ASP A 264 -9.20 26.33 21.72
CA ASP A 264 -8.38 27.00 22.72
C ASP A 264 -6.89 26.65 22.58
N ALA A 265 -6.58 25.41 22.18
CA ALA A 265 -5.24 24.92 21.86
C ALA A 265 -4.75 25.31 20.46
N HIS A 266 -5.56 26.06 19.68
CA HIS A 266 -5.26 26.47 18.31
C HIS A 266 -5.02 25.32 17.33
N LEU A 267 -5.51 24.12 17.62
CA LEU A 267 -5.50 22.99 16.68
C LEU A 267 -6.46 23.25 15.53
N VAL A 268 -7.57 23.97 15.81
CA VAL A 268 -8.54 24.43 14.80
C VAL A 268 -8.73 25.95 14.93
N ASP A 269 -9.24 26.57 13.87
CA ASP A 269 -9.38 28.04 13.81
C ASP A 269 -10.82 28.47 14.14
N LYS A 270 -11.80 27.60 13.87
CA LYS A 270 -13.23 27.92 14.07
C LYS A 270 -14.03 26.66 14.41
N LEU A 271 -15.05 26.85 15.24
CA LEU A 271 -16.14 25.88 15.38
C LEU A 271 -17.28 26.33 14.47
N ALA A 272 -17.72 25.48 13.54
CA ALA A 272 -18.76 25.82 12.57
C ALA A 272 -19.45 24.56 12.04
N TYR A 273 -20.72 24.69 11.70
CA TYR A 273 -21.41 23.66 10.94
C TYR A 273 -21.04 23.75 9.45
N PHE A 274 -21.17 22.65 8.72
CA PHE A 274 -20.80 22.61 7.30
C PHE A 274 -21.52 23.67 6.46
N GLY A 275 -22.79 23.97 6.78
CA GLY A 275 -23.53 25.03 6.11
C GLY A 275 -22.88 26.43 6.22
N ASP A 276 -22.26 26.73 7.38
CA ASP A 276 -21.53 27.99 7.56
C ASP A 276 -20.25 28.02 6.74
N VAL A 277 -19.55 26.89 6.66
CA VAL A 277 -18.37 26.75 5.79
C VAL A 277 -18.74 26.93 4.32
N LEU A 278 -19.86 26.33 3.86
CA LEU A 278 -20.37 26.55 2.50
C LEU A 278 -20.65 28.02 2.21
N ASN A 279 -21.25 28.76 3.17
CA ASN A 279 -21.49 30.19 3.07
C ASN A 279 -20.17 30.99 2.98
N ASP A 280 -19.17 30.65 3.78
CA ASP A 280 -17.86 31.30 3.73
C ASP A 280 -17.15 31.04 2.39
N LEU A 281 -17.18 29.81 1.89
CA LEU A 281 -16.63 29.46 0.59
C LEU A 281 -17.39 30.10 -0.58
N GLY A 282 -18.71 30.27 -0.44
CA GLY A 282 -19.54 30.99 -1.40
C GLY A 282 -19.13 32.47 -1.57
N LYS A 283 -18.66 33.12 -0.51
CA LYS A 283 -18.07 34.49 -0.59
C LYS A 283 -16.74 34.49 -1.31
N VAL A 284 -15.94 33.42 -1.17
CA VAL A 284 -14.62 33.29 -1.82
C VAL A 284 -14.75 32.93 -3.29
N ALA A 285 -15.64 32.00 -3.62
CA ALA A 285 -15.83 31.44 -4.97
C ALA A 285 -17.33 31.39 -5.32
N PRO A 286 -17.99 32.54 -5.55
CA PRO A 286 -19.43 32.59 -5.78
C PRO A 286 -19.81 31.74 -7.02
N SER A 287 -20.85 30.90 -6.86
CA SER A 287 -21.41 30.12 -7.95
C SER A 287 -22.11 31.02 -8.97
N SER A 288 -22.26 30.55 -10.21
CA SER A 288 -23.06 31.24 -11.21
C SER A 288 -24.56 30.97 -11.01
N ASP A 289 -25.41 32.00 -11.06
CA ASP A 289 -26.87 31.87 -10.88
C ASP A 289 -27.60 31.06 -11.97
N TYR A 290 -26.85 30.58 -13.00
CA TYR A 290 -27.40 29.89 -14.16
C TYR A 290 -27.36 28.35 -14.09
N ALA A 291 -26.87 27.77 -12.99
CA ALA A 291 -26.83 26.34 -12.87
C ALA A 291 -28.24 25.76 -12.60
N ARG A 292 -28.60 24.67 -13.26
CA ARG A 292 -29.88 23.93 -13.06
C ARG A 292 -30.05 23.42 -11.63
N ILE A 293 -28.93 23.18 -10.95
CA ILE A 293 -28.81 22.92 -9.50
C ILE A 293 -27.70 23.85 -9.01
N PRO A 294 -28.02 24.93 -8.28
CA PRO A 294 -27.00 25.86 -7.80
C PRO A 294 -26.11 25.15 -6.76
N LEU A 295 -24.82 25.08 -7.07
CA LEU A 295 -23.81 24.67 -6.11
C LEU A 295 -23.59 25.84 -5.11
N PRO A 296 -23.30 25.57 -3.83
CA PRO A 296 -23.09 26.62 -2.83
C PRO A 296 -21.88 27.52 -3.16
N PHE A 297 -20.90 26.99 -3.90
CA PHE A 297 -19.74 27.73 -4.40
C PHE A 297 -19.21 27.04 -5.67
N LYS A 298 -18.37 27.75 -6.45
CA LYS A 298 -17.66 27.14 -7.59
C LYS A 298 -16.68 26.10 -7.10
N GLN A 299 -16.89 24.85 -7.48
CA GLN A 299 -16.08 23.72 -7.03
C GLN A 299 -15.79 22.74 -8.15
N VAL A 300 -14.71 21.98 -7.97
CA VAL A 300 -14.36 20.82 -8.79
C VAL A 300 -13.83 19.73 -7.86
N ALA A 301 -14.39 18.53 -7.96
CA ALA A 301 -13.90 17.39 -7.20
C ALA A 301 -12.47 17.01 -7.66
N ILE A 302 -11.61 16.59 -6.74
CA ILE A 302 -10.22 16.26 -7.08
C ILE A 302 -10.11 15.13 -8.10
N GLY A 303 -11.00 14.13 -8.06
CA GLY A 303 -11.06 13.07 -9.06
C GLY A 303 -11.38 13.57 -10.47
N ASP A 304 -12.31 14.53 -10.57
CA ASP A 304 -12.66 15.17 -11.84
C ASP A 304 -11.52 16.06 -12.35
N TYR A 305 -10.85 16.74 -11.44
CA TYR A 305 -9.66 17.55 -11.77
C TYR A 305 -8.52 16.67 -12.28
N ILE A 306 -8.23 15.53 -11.61
CA ILE A 306 -7.24 14.55 -12.06
C ILE A 306 -7.53 14.12 -13.49
N ASN A 307 -8.79 13.76 -13.79
CA ASN A 307 -9.20 13.34 -15.13
C ASN A 307 -9.03 14.46 -16.16
N ALA A 308 -9.46 15.69 -15.83
CA ALA A 308 -9.36 16.85 -16.72
C ALA A 308 -7.92 17.23 -17.06
N VAL A 309 -6.98 17.11 -16.11
CA VAL A 309 -5.57 17.45 -16.33
C VAL A 309 -4.73 16.29 -16.86
N ARG A 310 -5.29 15.06 -16.84
CA ARG A 310 -4.69 13.84 -17.42
C ARG A 310 -4.97 13.71 -18.92
N THR A 311 -6.03 14.35 -19.44
CA THR A 311 -6.40 14.23 -20.86
C THR A 311 -5.19 14.50 -21.74
N PRO A 312 -4.79 13.58 -22.64
CA PRO A 312 -3.69 13.81 -23.54
C PRO A 312 -3.98 15.07 -24.36
N ARG A 313 -3.00 15.94 -24.55
CA ARG A 313 -3.10 16.98 -25.55
C ARG A 313 -3.42 16.32 -26.88
N LEU A 314 -4.70 16.36 -27.26
CA LEU A 314 -5.13 16.00 -28.60
C LEU A 314 -4.44 16.98 -29.54
N LEU A 315 -3.63 16.45 -30.44
CA LEU A 315 -2.98 17.08 -31.57
C LEU A 315 -1.61 17.77 -31.27
N GLY A 316 -0.53 17.08 -31.55
CA GLY A 316 0.65 17.66 -32.16
C GLY A 316 1.91 17.85 -31.32
N GLU A 317 1.91 17.67 -30.02
CA GLU A 317 3.18 17.52 -29.30
C GLU A 317 3.60 16.04 -29.30
N ARG A 318 4.57 15.68 -30.12
CA ARG A 318 5.33 14.42 -29.96
C ARG A 318 5.91 14.46 -28.54
N GLY A 319 5.36 13.66 -27.64
CA GLY A 319 5.93 13.46 -26.31
C GLY A 319 7.39 13.03 -26.46
N SER A 320 8.21 13.33 -25.48
CA SER A 320 9.58 12.81 -25.45
C SER A 320 9.55 11.30 -25.51
N ASP A 321 10.41 10.70 -26.33
CA ASP A 321 10.61 9.25 -26.36
C ASP A 321 11.35 8.77 -25.09
N ASN A 322 11.95 9.70 -24.32
CA ASN A 322 12.62 9.36 -23.07
C ASN A 322 11.62 9.07 -21.96
N VAL A 323 11.71 7.88 -21.37
CA VAL A 323 10.83 7.39 -20.30
C VAL A 323 11.63 7.23 -19.02
N VAL A 324 11.07 7.74 -17.90
CA VAL A 324 11.37 7.28 -16.55
C VAL A 324 10.29 6.29 -16.17
N ALA A 325 10.64 5.03 -16.05
CA ALA A 325 9.71 3.98 -15.64
C ALA A 325 9.55 3.99 -14.12
N VAL A 326 8.32 3.87 -13.61
CA VAL A 326 8.04 3.61 -12.19
C VAL A 326 7.45 2.22 -12.10
N LEU A 327 8.18 1.30 -11.46
CA LEU A 327 7.72 -0.07 -11.20
C LEU A 327 7.27 -0.15 -9.74
N TYR A 328 5.99 -0.44 -9.54
CA TYR A 328 5.39 -0.57 -8.21
C TYR A 328 5.49 -2.00 -7.71
N LEU A 329 6.25 -2.20 -6.64
CA LEU A 329 6.33 -3.44 -5.89
C LEU A 329 5.51 -3.27 -4.61
N GLU A 330 4.21 -3.56 -4.69
CA GLU A 330 3.26 -3.38 -3.59
C GLU A 330 2.67 -4.72 -3.15
N GLY A 331 2.66 -4.98 -1.84
CA GLY A 331 2.16 -6.21 -1.25
C GLY A 331 3.25 -7.17 -0.80
N GLU A 332 2.86 -8.41 -0.47
CA GLU A 332 3.78 -9.45 -0.05
C GLU A 332 4.56 -10.05 -1.23
N ILE A 333 5.81 -10.40 -0.99
CA ILE A 333 6.65 -11.08 -1.97
C ILE A 333 6.39 -12.59 -1.89
N VAL A 334 5.92 -13.16 -2.99
CA VAL A 334 5.56 -14.58 -3.10
C VAL A 334 6.33 -15.27 -4.21
N ASP A 335 6.52 -16.58 -4.07
CA ASP A 335 7.16 -17.40 -5.11
C ASP A 335 6.26 -17.54 -6.35
N GLY A 336 6.89 -17.68 -7.51
CA GLY A 336 6.22 -17.85 -8.80
C GLY A 336 5.62 -16.55 -9.34
N TRP A 337 4.52 -16.68 -10.14
CA TRP A 337 3.91 -15.54 -10.82
C TRP A 337 3.13 -14.61 -9.89
N GLY A 338 2.56 -15.16 -8.80
CA GLY A 338 1.74 -14.43 -7.85
C GLY A 338 0.38 -13.97 -8.40
N GLU A 339 -0.36 -13.27 -7.55
CA GLU A 339 -1.64 -12.62 -7.86
C GLU A 339 -1.43 -11.11 -8.10
N LEU A 340 -2.49 -10.39 -8.51
CA LEU A 340 -2.42 -8.93 -8.72
C LEU A 340 -2.17 -8.15 -7.41
N THR A 341 -2.55 -8.72 -6.27
CA THR A 341 -2.44 -8.10 -4.94
C THR A 341 -1.10 -8.36 -4.25
N ASN A 342 -0.19 -9.10 -4.88
CA ASN A 342 1.11 -9.43 -4.31
C ASN A 342 2.25 -9.31 -5.34
N ILE A 343 3.48 -9.44 -4.88
CA ILE A 343 4.70 -9.34 -5.68
C ILE A 343 5.17 -10.75 -6.03
N GLY A 344 4.73 -11.27 -7.18
CA GLY A 344 5.23 -12.56 -7.70
C GLY A 344 6.67 -12.43 -8.20
N GLY A 345 7.58 -13.29 -7.68
CA GLY A 345 9.00 -13.26 -8.03
C GLY A 345 9.24 -13.33 -9.54
N ASP A 346 8.62 -14.32 -10.21
CA ASP A 346 8.76 -14.53 -11.66
C ASP A 346 8.19 -13.37 -12.47
N ARG A 347 7.02 -12.82 -12.04
CA ARG A 347 6.36 -11.71 -12.72
C ARG A 347 7.23 -10.46 -12.72
N PHE A 348 7.70 -10.06 -11.56
CA PHE A 348 8.49 -8.84 -11.43
C PHE A 348 9.90 -8.98 -12.00
N ALA A 349 10.50 -10.18 -11.92
CA ALA A 349 11.74 -10.46 -12.63
C ALA A 349 11.56 -10.34 -14.16
N ALA A 350 10.42 -10.78 -14.72
CA ALA A 350 10.11 -10.60 -16.13
C ALA A 350 9.94 -9.12 -16.50
N GLU A 351 9.19 -8.34 -15.70
CA GLU A 351 9.02 -6.89 -15.91
C GLU A 351 10.37 -6.14 -15.91
N LEU A 352 11.25 -6.43 -14.94
CA LEU A 352 12.59 -5.82 -14.89
C LEU A 352 13.43 -6.17 -16.12
N ARG A 353 13.31 -7.40 -16.65
CA ARG A 353 13.98 -7.80 -17.89
C ARG A 353 13.48 -7.01 -19.10
N GLU A 354 12.17 -6.77 -19.20
CA GLU A 354 11.61 -5.97 -20.31
C GLU A 354 12.02 -4.50 -20.17
N LEU A 355 11.92 -3.90 -18.98
CA LEU A 355 12.40 -2.53 -18.72
C LEU A 355 13.90 -2.37 -19.06
N ARG A 356 14.71 -3.41 -18.84
CA ARG A 356 16.13 -3.42 -19.21
C ARG A 356 16.35 -3.39 -20.71
N LYS A 357 15.48 -4.02 -21.51
CA LYS A 357 15.58 -4.11 -22.98
C LYS A 357 14.98 -2.91 -23.69
N ASP A 358 13.99 -2.24 -23.10
CA ASP A 358 13.28 -1.13 -23.70
C ASP A 358 14.20 0.10 -23.83
N ASP A 359 14.58 0.45 -25.05
CA ASP A 359 15.48 1.57 -25.32
C ASP A 359 14.85 2.94 -25.02
N ASP A 360 13.53 3.07 -24.94
CA ASP A 360 12.87 4.30 -24.54
C ASP A 360 13.01 4.56 -23.04
N VAL A 361 13.09 3.52 -22.22
CA VAL A 361 13.30 3.61 -20.77
C VAL A 361 14.74 4.02 -20.48
N LYS A 362 14.93 5.21 -19.93
CA LYS A 362 16.25 5.79 -19.61
C LYS A 362 16.66 5.64 -18.15
N ALA A 363 15.69 5.53 -17.24
CA ALA A 363 15.90 5.26 -15.83
C ALA A 363 14.68 4.54 -15.26
N VAL A 364 14.87 3.81 -14.17
CA VAL A 364 13.80 3.09 -13.48
C VAL A 364 13.75 3.53 -12.02
N VAL A 365 12.54 3.80 -11.54
CA VAL A 365 12.24 4.00 -10.12
C VAL A 365 11.50 2.76 -9.63
N LEU A 366 12.05 2.09 -8.64
CA LEU A 366 11.35 1.01 -7.91
C LEU A 366 10.58 1.65 -6.77
N ARG A 367 9.25 1.68 -6.85
CA ARG A 367 8.40 2.07 -5.73
C ARG A 367 8.11 0.81 -4.92
N VAL A 368 8.73 0.69 -3.75
CA VAL A 368 8.63 -0.49 -2.89
C VAL A 368 7.71 -0.19 -1.72
N ASN A 369 6.59 -0.90 -1.63
CA ASN A 369 5.64 -0.83 -0.53
C ASN A 369 5.29 -2.25 -0.06
N SER A 370 6.27 -2.92 0.57
CA SER A 370 6.26 -4.35 0.87
C SER A 370 6.80 -4.68 2.26
N PRO A 371 6.09 -5.51 3.04
CA PRO A 371 6.59 -6.05 4.31
C PRO A 371 7.65 -7.14 4.12
N GLY A 372 7.92 -7.55 2.87
CA GLY A 372 8.75 -8.70 2.51
C GLY A 372 7.93 -9.94 2.17
N GLY A 373 8.54 -11.12 2.31
CA GLY A 373 7.91 -12.40 1.99
C GLY A 373 8.92 -13.49 1.70
N SER A 374 8.76 -14.24 0.59
CA SER A 374 9.68 -15.29 0.15
C SER A 374 11.09 -14.74 -0.05
N ALA A 375 12.07 -15.38 0.60
CA ALA A 375 13.47 -15.02 0.44
C ALA A 375 13.97 -15.37 -0.97
N TYR A 376 13.49 -16.49 -1.53
CA TYR A 376 13.83 -16.93 -2.89
C TYR A 376 13.33 -15.93 -3.94
N ALA A 377 12.05 -15.58 -3.90
CA ALA A 377 11.46 -14.60 -4.82
C ALA A 377 12.13 -13.21 -4.69
N SER A 378 12.49 -12.79 -3.46
CA SER A 378 13.22 -11.55 -3.24
C SER A 378 14.59 -11.57 -3.93
N GLU A 379 15.29 -12.70 -3.92
CA GLU A 379 16.58 -12.88 -4.60
C GLU A 379 16.43 -12.84 -6.12
N GLU A 380 15.41 -13.50 -6.68
CA GLU A 380 15.12 -13.47 -8.12
C GLU A 380 14.89 -12.04 -8.63
N ILE A 381 14.06 -11.29 -7.91
CA ILE A 381 13.80 -9.87 -8.23
C ILE A 381 15.10 -9.06 -8.11
N GLN A 382 15.86 -9.22 -7.02
CA GLN A 382 17.09 -8.46 -6.80
C GLN A 382 18.14 -8.75 -7.86
N HIS A 383 18.27 -10.00 -8.32
CA HIS A 383 19.18 -10.37 -9.40
C HIS A 383 18.90 -9.54 -10.68
N GLU A 384 17.62 -9.38 -11.04
CA GLU A 384 17.25 -8.56 -12.19
C GLU A 384 17.42 -7.05 -11.94
N VAL A 385 17.25 -6.58 -10.71
CA VAL A 385 17.57 -5.20 -10.32
C VAL A 385 19.05 -4.90 -10.55
N ILE A 386 19.95 -5.79 -10.14
CA ILE A 386 21.40 -5.67 -10.35
C ILE A 386 21.73 -5.67 -11.85
N ALA A 387 21.10 -6.57 -12.63
CA ALA A 387 21.30 -6.64 -14.07
C ALA A 387 20.76 -5.39 -14.81
N LEU A 388 19.65 -4.80 -14.33
CA LEU A 388 19.09 -3.55 -14.83
C LEU A 388 20.00 -2.36 -14.51
N LYS A 389 20.46 -2.27 -13.26
CA LYS A 389 21.39 -1.22 -12.78
C LYS A 389 22.67 -1.16 -13.61
N ALA A 390 23.16 -2.28 -14.09
CA ALA A 390 24.34 -2.31 -14.97
C ALA A 390 24.13 -1.57 -16.32
N LYS A 391 22.89 -1.25 -16.69
CA LYS A 391 22.55 -0.58 -17.95
C LYS A 391 21.89 0.78 -17.79
N LYS A 392 21.08 0.97 -16.75
CA LYS A 392 20.24 2.15 -16.54
C LYS A 392 20.24 2.53 -15.06
N PRO A 393 20.16 3.81 -14.69
CA PRO A 393 19.97 4.20 -13.30
C PRO A 393 18.73 3.55 -12.68
N VAL A 394 18.88 2.96 -11.50
CA VAL A 394 17.82 2.35 -10.71
C VAL A 394 17.71 3.07 -9.37
N ILE A 395 16.64 3.82 -9.17
CA ILE A 395 16.39 4.57 -7.95
C ILE A 395 15.28 3.88 -7.17
N VAL A 396 15.41 3.80 -5.86
CA VAL A 396 14.39 3.23 -4.99
C VAL A 396 13.62 4.34 -4.29
N SER A 397 12.31 4.24 -4.26
CA SER A 397 11.41 5.03 -3.42
C SER A 397 10.60 4.09 -2.54
N MET A 398 10.84 4.15 -1.25
CA MET A 398 10.10 3.35 -0.28
C MET A 398 8.75 4.01 0.04
N GLY A 399 7.69 3.21 0.11
CA GLY A 399 6.36 3.63 0.57
C GLY A 399 6.23 3.56 2.09
N ASN A 400 5.09 3.05 2.56
CA ASN A 400 4.89 2.85 4.00
C ASN A 400 5.79 1.75 4.56
N TYR A 401 6.05 0.71 3.75
CA TYR A 401 6.86 -0.45 4.11
C TYR A 401 7.89 -0.73 3.02
N ALA A 402 9.12 -0.99 3.40
CA ALA A 402 10.13 -1.60 2.55
C ALA A 402 11.06 -2.41 3.44
N ALA A 403 10.51 -3.48 4.03
CA ALA A 403 11.14 -4.22 5.09
C ALA A 403 11.43 -5.67 4.69
N SER A 404 12.48 -6.23 5.26
CA SER A 404 12.88 -7.63 5.06
C SER A 404 13.09 -7.97 3.58
N GLY A 405 12.27 -8.81 2.94
CA GLY A 405 12.32 -9.04 1.48
C GLY A 405 12.16 -7.76 0.67
N GLY A 406 11.31 -6.81 1.13
CA GLY A 406 11.17 -5.48 0.53
C GLY A 406 12.44 -4.64 0.62
N TYR A 407 13.17 -4.75 1.74
CA TYR A 407 14.50 -4.15 1.86
C TYR A 407 15.53 -4.89 1.02
N TRP A 408 15.45 -6.23 0.96
CA TRP A 408 16.31 -7.07 0.12
C TRP A 408 16.31 -6.59 -1.32
N VAL A 409 15.15 -6.46 -1.95
CA VAL A 409 15.04 -6.01 -3.35
C VAL A 409 15.49 -4.56 -3.55
N SER A 410 15.52 -3.75 -2.49
CA SER A 410 15.84 -2.32 -2.51
C SER A 410 17.35 -2.04 -2.41
N THR A 411 18.14 -2.94 -1.80
CA THR A 411 19.51 -2.63 -1.31
C THR A 411 20.47 -2.17 -2.38
N TYR A 412 20.33 -2.65 -3.63
CA TYR A 412 21.23 -2.32 -4.74
C TYR A 412 20.79 -1.11 -5.58
N GLY A 413 19.74 -0.38 -5.19
CA GLY A 413 19.41 0.89 -5.84
C GLY A 413 20.61 1.86 -5.86
N ASP A 414 20.73 2.68 -6.90
CA ASP A 414 21.77 3.71 -6.98
C ASP A 414 21.57 4.80 -5.93
N ARG A 415 20.31 5.05 -5.55
CA ARG A 415 19.88 5.94 -4.48
C ARG A 415 18.59 5.40 -3.89
N ILE A 416 18.47 5.43 -2.58
CA ILE A 416 17.30 4.95 -1.85
C ILE A 416 16.66 6.12 -1.10
N PHE A 417 15.41 6.43 -1.46
CA PHE A 417 14.57 7.43 -0.80
C PHE A 417 13.57 6.75 0.12
N ALA A 418 13.38 7.31 1.30
CA ALA A 418 12.34 6.92 2.24
C ALA A 418 11.73 8.17 2.89
N GLU A 419 10.45 8.09 3.28
CA GLU A 419 9.87 9.10 4.17
C GLU A 419 10.27 8.81 5.63
N PRO A 420 10.27 9.80 6.55
CA PRO A 420 10.61 9.57 7.96
C PRO A 420 9.80 8.43 8.60
N ASN A 421 8.54 8.30 8.17
CA ASN A 421 7.56 7.33 8.67
C ASN A 421 7.58 6.00 7.93
N THR A 422 8.46 5.81 6.95
CA THR A 422 8.64 4.52 6.28
C THR A 422 9.15 3.48 7.29
N LEU A 423 8.57 2.29 7.29
CA LEU A 423 9.08 1.16 8.07
C LEU A 423 9.98 0.30 7.17
N THR A 424 11.27 0.17 7.55
CA THR A 424 12.27 -0.50 6.71
C THR A 424 13.25 -1.36 7.54
N GLY A 425 14.30 -1.87 6.92
CA GLY A 425 15.21 -2.79 7.57
C GLY A 425 14.63 -4.20 7.72
N SER A 426 14.37 -4.64 8.94
CA SER A 426 13.96 -6.04 9.25
C SER A 426 14.87 -7.08 8.60
N ILE A 427 16.20 -6.77 8.57
CA ILE A 427 17.23 -7.62 7.96
C ILE A 427 17.37 -8.89 8.81
N GLY A 428 16.69 -9.94 8.41
CA GLY A 428 16.60 -11.21 9.13
C GLY A 428 15.76 -12.22 8.38
N VAL A 429 15.94 -13.49 8.69
CA VAL A 429 15.29 -14.62 8.03
C VAL A 429 14.74 -15.59 9.09
N PHE A 430 13.64 -16.25 8.77
CA PHE A 430 13.09 -17.32 9.58
C PHE A 430 12.52 -18.43 8.70
N GLY A 431 12.39 -19.63 9.28
CA GLY A 431 11.61 -20.73 8.75
C GLY A 431 10.49 -21.09 9.72
N MET A 432 9.33 -21.46 9.21
CA MET A 432 8.18 -21.84 10.01
C MET A 432 7.57 -23.14 9.49
N PHE A 433 7.38 -24.10 10.37
CA PHE A 433 6.87 -25.44 10.06
C PHE A 433 5.64 -25.72 10.92
N LEU A 434 4.53 -26.01 10.27
CA LEU A 434 3.28 -26.41 10.94
C LEU A 434 3.11 -27.91 10.86
N ASP A 435 2.64 -28.53 11.95
CA ASP A 435 2.13 -29.88 11.93
C ASP A 435 0.76 -29.99 12.61
N ILE A 436 -0.03 -30.91 12.10
CA ILE A 436 -1.41 -31.17 12.53
C ILE A 436 -1.55 -32.60 13.15
N GLN A 437 -0.46 -33.20 13.55
CA GLN A 437 -0.48 -34.60 14.06
C GLN A 437 -1.44 -34.78 15.24
N LYS A 438 -1.35 -33.91 16.24
CA LYS A 438 -2.24 -33.96 17.41
C LYS A 438 -3.70 -33.72 17.06
N LEU A 439 -3.95 -32.77 16.16
CA LEU A 439 -5.30 -32.49 15.65
C LEU A 439 -5.88 -33.71 14.94
N GLY A 440 -5.13 -34.33 14.04
CA GLY A 440 -5.57 -35.52 13.31
C GLY A 440 -5.79 -36.69 14.26
N ASN A 441 -4.84 -36.99 15.16
CA ASN A 441 -4.95 -38.06 16.13
C ASN A 441 -6.19 -37.92 17.04
N SER A 442 -6.51 -36.69 17.43
CA SER A 442 -7.73 -36.40 18.23
C SER A 442 -9.03 -36.71 17.49
N ARG A 443 -8.96 -36.83 16.17
CA ARG A 443 -10.07 -37.16 15.26
C ARG A 443 -9.99 -38.56 14.67
N GLY A 444 -9.02 -39.39 15.15
CA GLY A 444 -8.83 -40.77 14.68
C GLY A 444 -8.08 -40.86 13.34
N VAL A 445 -7.47 -39.76 12.87
CA VAL A 445 -6.61 -39.77 11.67
C VAL A 445 -5.17 -40.00 12.08
N THR A 446 -4.52 -40.99 11.48
CA THR A 446 -3.12 -41.38 11.73
C THR A 446 -2.35 -41.45 10.42
N TRP A 447 -1.05 -41.27 10.48
CA TRP A 447 -0.16 -41.33 9.31
C TRP A 447 0.94 -42.37 9.56
N ASP A 448 1.29 -43.05 8.49
CA ASP A 448 2.43 -43.96 8.45
C ASP A 448 3.27 -43.63 7.20
N THR A 449 4.59 -43.75 7.30
CA THR A 449 5.50 -43.28 6.25
C THR A 449 6.53 -44.34 5.90
N ALA A 450 6.59 -44.71 4.63
CA ALA A 450 7.71 -45.44 4.04
C ALA A 450 8.59 -44.47 3.23
N LYS A 451 9.91 -44.49 3.45
CA LYS A 451 10.83 -43.55 2.82
C LYS A 451 12.18 -44.18 2.47
N THR A 452 12.80 -43.68 1.39
CA THR A 452 14.09 -44.15 0.89
C THR A 452 15.28 -43.36 1.44
N GLY A 453 15.04 -42.21 2.10
CA GLY A 453 16.04 -41.33 2.67
C GLY A 453 15.57 -40.70 3.97
N ALA A 454 16.50 -40.33 4.85
CA ALA A 454 16.18 -39.78 6.18
C ALA A 454 15.24 -38.56 6.14
N TYR A 455 15.37 -37.72 5.11
CA TYR A 455 14.65 -36.46 4.97
C TYR A 455 13.59 -36.48 3.85
N ALA A 456 13.21 -37.67 3.34
CA ALA A 456 12.29 -37.77 2.21
C ALA A 456 10.88 -37.23 2.52
N ASP A 457 10.51 -37.15 3.78
CA ASP A 457 9.25 -36.62 4.30
C ASP A 457 9.45 -35.28 5.06
N PHE A 458 10.51 -34.53 4.74
CA PHE A 458 10.82 -33.27 5.42
C PHE A 458 9.68 -32.26 5.30
N GLU A 459 9.01 -32.19 4.16
CA GLU A 459 7.92 -31.23 3.92
C GLU A 459 6.56 -31.66 4.52
N THR A 460 6.49 -32.81 5.19
CA THR A 460 5.22 -33.29 5.75
C THR A 460 4.72 -32.41 6.90
N SER A 461 3.40 -32.17 6.93
CA SER A 461 2.66 -31.58 8.06
C SER A 461 2.03 -32.63 8.99
N SER A 462 2.21 -33.92 8.70
CA SER A 462 1.60 -35.02 9.47
C SER A 462 2.33 -35.35 10.78
N ARG A 463 3.50 -34.76 11.00
CA ARG A 463 4.32 -34.91 12.21
C ARG A 463 5.18 -33.67 12.45
N PRO A 464 5.62 -33.44 13.71
CA PRO A 464 6.63 -32.42 13.97
C PRO A 464 7.96 -32.76 13.27
N LYS A 465 8.74 -31.75 12.96
CA LYS A 465 10.13 -31.89 12.51
C LYS A 465 10.99 -32.48 13.67
N THR A 466 11.89 -33.35 13.31
CA THR A 466 12.90 -33.87 14.27
C THR A 466 13.97 -32.81 14.56
N ASP A 467 14.73 -33.01 15.65
CA ASP A 467 15.84 -32.09 15.99
C ASP A 467 16.88 -32.00 14.87
N GLN A 468 17.14 -33.10 14.14
CA GLN A 468 18.05 -33.11 12.99
C GLN A 468 17.50 -32.33 11.81
N GLU A 469 16.20 -32.42 11.55
CA GLU A 469 15.53 -31.63 10.51
C GLU A 469 15.51 -30.16 10.86
N LEU A 470 15.25 -29.82 12.13
CA LEU A 470 15.31 -28.41 12.60
C LEU A 470 16.74 -27.88 12.54
N ALA A 471 17.75 -28.67 12.88
CA ALA A 471 19.15 -28.25 12.72
C ALA A 471 19.53 -27.99 11.26
N LEU A 472 19.03 -28.81 10.31
CA LEU A 472 19.21 -28.58 8.88
C LEU A 472 18.50 -27.30 8.41
N ALA A 473 17.28 -27.08 8.86
CA ALA A 473 16.53 -25.87 8.56
C ALA A 473 17.21 -24.61 9.15
N GLN A 474 17.70 -24.69 10.40
CA GLN A 474 18.44 -23.59 11.03
C GLN A 474 19.71 -23.25 10.23
N ALA A 475 20.48 -24.25 9.81
CA ALA A 475 21.68 -24.01 8.99
C ALA A 475 21.36 -23.28 7.67
N ARG A 476 20.20 -23.56 7.05
CA ARG A 476 19.74 -22.83 5.85
C ARG A 476 19.36 -21.38 6.19
N VAL A 477 18.67 -21.17 7.31
CA VAL A 477 18.31 -19.81 7.78
C VAL A 477 19.58 -19.00 8.08
N ASP A 478 20.59 -19.61 8.71
CA ASP A 478 21.87 -18.97 9.00
C ASP A 478 22.63 -18.59 7.72
N ASP A 479 22.64 -19.46 6.71
CA ASP A 479 23.26 -19.19 5.40
C ASP A 479 22.57 -18.03 4.66
N LEU A 480 21.22 -18.05 4.61
CA LEU A 480 20.46 -16.98 3.97
C LEU A 480 20.63 -15.64 4.70
N TYR A 481 20.66 -15.67 6.03
CA TYR A 481 20.92 -14.46 6.82
C TYR A 481 22.32 -13.91 6.53
N GLY A 482 23.34 -14.79 6.51
CA GLY A 482 24.69 -14.41 6.12
C GLY A 482 24.75 -13.71 4.77
N LYS A 483 24.09 -14.28 3.75
CA LYS A 483 23.97 -13.70 2.41
C LYS A 483 23.26 -12.36 2.44
N PHE A 484 22.19 -12.22 3.21
CA PHE A 484 21.50 -10.93 3.35
C PHE A 484 22.41 -9.84 3.93
N LEU A 485 23.12 -10.19 5.01
CA LEU A 485 24.10 -9.27 5.60
C LEU A 485 25.22 -8.87 4.63
N ASP A 486 25.76 -9.84 3.87
CA ASP A 486 26.80 -9.59 2.86
C ASP A 486 26.31 -8.61 1.80
N LYS A 487 25.11 -8.80 1.28
CA LYS A 487 24.49 -7.91 0.28
C LYS A 487 24.30 -6.49 0.80
N VAL A 488 23.78 -6.34 2.02
CA VAL A 488 23.60 -5.02 2.63
C VAL A 488 24.94 -4.37 2.92
N ALA A 489 25.90 -5.10 3.48
CA ALA A 489 27.24 -4.59 3.75
C ALA A 489 27.91 -4.07 2.47
N GLU A 490 27.84 -4.84 1.38
CA GLU A 490 28.39 -4.47 0.08
C GLU A 490 27.68 -3.25 -0.52
N SER A 491 26.36 -3.31 -0.63
CA SER A 491 25.57 -2.29 -1.32
C SER A 491 25.49 -0.96 -0.56
N ARG A 492 25.53 -0.99 0.77
CA ARG A 492 25.44 0.19 1.64
C ARG A 492 26.79 0.66 2.16
N HIS A 493 27.87 -0.03 1.80
CA HIS A 493 29.24 0.27 2.26
C HIS A 493 29.38 0.29 3.79
N ILE A 494 28.64 -0.60 4.46
CA ILE A 494 28.69 -0.81 5.90
C ILE A 494 29.66 -1.97 6.19
N PRO A 495 30.54 -1.88 7.20
CA PRO A 495 31.40 -3.01 7.56
C PRO A 495 30.59 -4.28 7.80
N ARG A 496 31.10 -5.43 7.30
CA ARG A 496 30.43 -6.71 7.50
C ARG A 496 30.43 -7.14 8.97
N ASP A 497 31.56 -6.94 9.63
CA ASP A 497 31.83 -7.43 10.98
C ASP A 497 32.37 -6.31 11.88
N GLY A 498 32.47 -6.60 13.18
CA GLY A 498 33.03 -5.69 14.19
C GLY A 498 31.97 -4.81 14.87
N PRO A 499 32.39 -3.86 15.71
CA PRO A 499 31.47 -3.05 16.53
C PRO A 499 30.54 -2.13 15.74
N ASN A 500 30.89 -1.82 14.50
CA ASN A 500 30.06 -1.05 13.55
C ASN A 500 29.61 -1.92 12.38
N GLY A 501 29.66 -3.25 12.52
CA GLY A 501 29.23 -4.19 11.49
C GLY A 501 27.73 -4.20 11.29
N ILE A 502 27.31 -4.60 10.09
CA ILE A 502 25.89 -4.61 9.69
C ILE A 502 25.01 -5.40 10.65
N ASP A 503 25.52 -6.46 11.27
CA ASP A 503 24.77 -7.28 12.22
C ASP A 503 24.30 -6.48 13.46
N THR A 504 25.01 -5.42 13.85
CA THR A 504 24.63 -4.59 15.01
C THR A 504 23.33 -3.82 14.80
N ILE A 505 22.96 -3.54 13.56
CA ILE A 505 21.75 -2.81 13.16
C ILE A 505 20.75 -3.69 12.40
N ALA A 506 21.11 -4.95 12.15
CA ALA A 506 20.28 -5.98 11.53
C ALA A 506 19.47 -6.74 12.58
N GLN A 507 19.75 -8.02 12.81
CA GLN A 507 19.08 -8.88 13.80
C GLN A 507 17.56 -8.95 13.65
N GLY A 508 17.04 -8.68 12.43
CA GLY A 508 15.61 -8.62 12.16
C GLY A 508 14.93 -7.32 12.57
N ARG A 509 15.67 -6.32 13.06
CA ARG A 509 15.12 -5.07 13.58
C ARG A 509 14.50 -4.21 12.46
N VAL A 510 13.29 -3.73 12.73
CA VAL A 510 12.60 -2.73 11.90
C VAL A 510 13.01 -1.32 12.36
N TRP A 511 13.19 -0.43 11.41
CA TRP A 511 13.59 0.94 11.63
C TRP A 511 12.60 1.91 10.96
N ALA A 512 12.33 3.06 11.59
CA ALA A 512 11.71 4.17 10.91
C ALA A 512 12.68 4.78 9.87
N GLY A 513 12.16 5.37 8.81
CA GLY A 513 12.98 5.94 7.73
C GLY A 513 13.97 7.01 8.20
N SER A 514 13.59 7.81 9.21
CA SER A 514 14.48 8.78 9.84
C SER A 514 15.70 8.11 10.51
N GLU A 515 15.50 7.01 11.22
CA GLU A 515 16.59 6.23 11.82
C GLU A 515 17.39 5.47 10.76
N ALA A 516 16.71 4.91 9.76
CA ALA A 516 17.37 4.22 8.65
C ALA A 516 18.34 5.14 7.88
N LEU A 517 18.02 6.44 7.77
CA LEU A 517 18.94 7.44 7.22
C LEU A 517 20.20 7.58 8.08
N ASN A 518 20.05 7.68 9.40
CA ASN A 518 21.18 7.80 10.35
C ASN A 518 22.07 6.55 10.32
N LEU A 519 21.46 5.38 10.06
CA LEU A 519 22.14 4.09 9.96
C LEU A 519 22.69 3.79 8.55
N HIS A 520 22.55 4.72 7.61
CA HIS A 520 22.95 4.57 6.20
C HIS A 520 22.22 3.41 5.45
N LEU A 521 21.10 2.94 5.99
CA LEU A 521 20.24 1.96 5.31
C LEU A 521 19.46 2.58 4.16
N VAL A 522 19.19 3.89 4.23
CA VAL A 522 18.64 4.72 3.14
C VAL A 522 19.55 5.94 2.92
N ASP A 523 19.40 6.62 1.78
CA ASP A 523 20.30 7.68 1.36
C ASP A 523 19.71 9.08 1.56
N GLU A 524 18.38 9.21 1.49
CA GLU A 524 17.74 10.53 1.50
C GLU A 524 16.29 10.45 1.94
N ILE A 525 15.82 11.45 2.66
CA ILE A 525 14.40 11.61 2.99
C ILE A 525 13.69 12.23 1.80
N GLY A 526 12.64 11.58 1.34
CA GLY A 526 11.81 12.04 0.22
C GLY A 526 10.89 10.96 -0.34
N GLY A 527 9.82 11.39 -1.00
CA GLY A 527 8.81 10.53 -1.61
C GLY A 527 9.12 10.17 -3.06
N LEU A 528 8.10 9.61 -3.73
CA LEU A 528 8.20 9.11 -5.11
C LEU A 528 8.63 10.17 -6.12
N GLU A 529 8.11 11.39 -6.02
CA GLU A 529 8.45 12.47 -6.96
C GLU A 529 9.90 12.94 -6.83
N ASN A 530 10.50 12.84 -5.62
CA ASN A 530 11.92 13.10 -5.40
C ASN A 530 12.77 12.05 -6.12
N ALA A 531 12.41 10.78 -5.99
CA ALA A 531 13.07 9.68 -6.66
C ALA A 531 12.98 9.78 -8.20
N ILE A 532 11.79 10.13 -8.74
CA ILE A 532 11.59 10.34 -10.19
C ILE A 532 12.48 11.49 -10.70
N THR A 533 12.50 12.60 -9.98
CA THR A 533 13.32 13.77 -10.34
C THR A 533 14.81 13.40 -10.31
N TYR A 534 15.23 12.69 -9.29
CA TYR A 534 16.62 12.21 -9.17
C TYR A 534 16.98 11.25 -10.32
N ALA A 535 16.09 10.30 -10.65
CA ALA A 535 16.28 9.35 -11.76
C ALA A 535 16.43 10.07 -13.11
N ALA A 536 15.57 11.06 -13.39
CA ALA A 536 15.65 11.87 -14.60
C ALA A 536 16.97 12.65 -14.70
N ASN A 537 17.45 13.20 -13.57
CA ASN A 537 18.73 13.91 -13.50
C ASN A 537 19.92 12.96 -13.72
N GLN A 538 19.92 11.77 -13.12
CA GLN A 538 20.96 10.77 -13.34
C GLN A 538 21.02 10.32 -14.80
N ALA A 539 19.87 10.16 -15.44
CA ALA A 539 19.77 9.86 -16.87
C ALA A 539 19.98 11.09 -17.79
N LYS A 540 20.26 12.27 -17.24
CA LYS A 540 20.52 13.55 -17.95
C LYS A 540 19.38 13.97 -18.90
N LEU A 541 18.12 13.73 -18.50
CA LEU A 541 16.96 13.97 -19.35
C LEU A 541 16.49 15.44 -19.34
N GLY A 542 16.91 16.24 -18.35
CA GLY A 542 16.39 17.59 -18.11
C GLY A 542 14.88 17.56 -17.82
N GLU A 543 14.12 18.46 -18.46
CA GLU A 543 12.66 18.50 -18.32
C GLU A 543 11.91 17.70 -19.41
N ARG A 544 12.65 17.05 -20.32
CA ARG A 544 12.07 16.38 -21.49
C ARG A 544 11.99 14.86 -21.30
N TYR A 545 11.12 14.41 -20.43
CA TYR A 545 10.81 13.00 -20.25
C TYR A 545 9.32 12.81 -19.92
N ARG A 546 8.85 11.60 -20.09
CA ARG A 546 7.54 11.16 -19.61
C ARG A 546 7.73 10.10 -18.54
N VAL A 547 6.82 10.06 -17.58
CA VAL A 547 6.78 9.00 -16.58
C VAL A 547 5.79 7.95 -17.02
N LYS A 548 6.21 6.69 -17.05
CA LYS A 548 5.35 5.54 -17.35
C LYS A 548 5.33 4.62 -16.15
N GLU A 549 4.14 4.21 -15.75
CA GLU A 549 3.89 3.42 -14.56
C GLU A 549 3.73 1.94 -14.94
N TYR A 550 4.30 1.04 -14.12
CA TYR A 550 4.30 -0.41 -14.30
C TYR A 550 3.99 -1.13 -12.97
N PRO A 551 3.30 -2.30 -12.97
CA PRO A 551 2.68 -2.90 -14.16
C PRO A 551 1.70 -1.94 -14.84
N GLU A 552 1.49 -2.11 -16.16
CA GLU A 552 0.49 -1.32 -16.87
C GLU A 552 -0.91 -1.61 -16.32
N GLU A 553 -1.79 -0.59 -16.31
CA GLU A 553 -3.17 -0.78 -15.85
C GLU A 553 -3.84 -1.92 -16.62
N VAL A 554 -4.41 -2.88 -15.86
CA VAL A 554 -5.12 -4.03 -16.44
C VAL A 554 -6.30 -3.52 -17.27
N THR A 555 -6.36 -3.90 -18.53
CA THR A 555 -7.48 -3.53 -19.38
C THR A 555 -8.70 -4.40 -19.08
N PHE A 556 -9.90 -3.95 -19.48
CA PHE A 556 -11.13 -4.77 -19.36
C PHE A 556 -10.99 -6.14 -20.03
N ALA A 557 -10.25 -6.23 -21.13
CA ALA A 557 -9.97 -7.50 -21.81
C ALA A 557 -9.12 -8.44 -20.93
N ASP A 558 -8.18 -7.89 -20.20
CA ASP A 558 -7.34 -8.64 -19.27
C ASP A 558 -8.14 -9.09 -18.05
N THR A 559 -9.01 -8.22 -17.50
CA THR A 559 -9.96 -8.57 -16.42
C THR A 559 -10.91 -9.68 -16.86
N LEU A 560 -11.44 -9.61 -18.09
CA LEU A 560 -12.30 -10.65 -18.62
C LEU A 560 -11.54 -11.99 -18.78
N ALA A 561 -10.29 -11.96 -19.24
CA ALA A 561 -9.45 -13.15 -19.33
C ALA A 561 -9.17 -13.76 -17.95
N LEU A 562 -8.97 -12.93 -16.92
CA LEU A 562 -8.81 -13.38 -15.53
C LEU A 562 -10.09 -14.00 -14.97
N LEU A 563 -11.27 -13.42 -15.25
CA LEU A 563 -12.57 -13.98 -14.82
C LEU A 563 -12.85 -15.37 -15.40
N PHE A 564 -12.35 -15.67 -16.60
CA PHE A 564 -12.48 -17.01 -17.19
C PHE A 564 -11.47 -18.01 -16.62
N ASN A 565 -10.41 -17.55 -15.96
CA ASN A 565 -9.37 -18.41 -15.40
C ASN A 565 -9.47 -18.61 -13.86
N ASN A 566 -10.16 -17.73 -13.14
CA ASN A 566 -10.26 -17.80 -11.67
C ASN A 566 -11.70 -18.10 -11.22
N GLN A 567 -11.88 -19.24 -10.57
CA GLN A 567 -13.06 -19.55 -9.76
C GLN A 567 -12.78 -19.10 -8.30
N GLU A 568 -12.92 -17.82 -7.99
CA GLU A 568 -12.97 -17.36 -6.60
C GLU A 568 -14.30 -16.64 -6.30
N GLU A 569 -14.87 -16.98 -5.14
CA GLU A 569 -16.15 -16.45 -4.67
C GLU A 569 -16.04 -14.96 -4.32
N PRO A 570 -17.03 -14.11 -4.66
CA PRO A 570 -17.01 -12.69 -4.33
C PRO A 570 -17.24 -12.49 -2.83
N VAL A 571 -16.30 -11.81 -2.18
CA VAL A 571 -16.45 -11.37 -0.78
C VAL A 571 -17.31 -10.12 -0.75
N THR A 572 -18.56 -10.25 -0.34
CA THR A 572 -19.44 -9.11 -0.04
C THR A 572 -19.02 -8.45 1.29
N ARG A 573 -18.46 -7.25 1.22
CA ARG A 573 -18.22 -6.38 2.39
C ARG A 573 -19.54 -5.69 2.79
N ALA A 574 -20.38 -6.37 3.57
CA ALA A 574 -21.35 -5.65 4.40
C ALA A 574 -20.60 -5.03 5.59
N LYS A 575 -21.01 -3.83 6.08
CA LYS A 575 -20.51 -3.31 7.37
C LYS A 575 -20.81 -4.38 8.42
N ALA A 576 -19.78 -5.10 8.80
CA ALA A 576 -19.89 -6.22 9.72
C ALA A 576 -19.95 -5.65 11.14
N ASP A 577 -20.74 -6.29 12.01
CA ASP A 577 -20.73 -6.01 13.45
C ASP A 577 -19.31 -6.26 14.04
N PRO A 578 -18.98 -5.70 15.21
CA PRO A 578 -17.62 -5.78 15.76
C PRO A 578 -17.08 -7.20 15.90
N LEU A 579 -17.92 -8.19 16.19
CA LEU A 579 -17.52 -9.59 16.32
C LEU A 579 -17.18 -10.18 14.94
N THR A 580 -17.97 -9.86 13.93
CA THR A 580 -17.72 -10.26 12.54
C THR A 580 -16.47 -9.56 11.99
N GLN A 581 -16.19 -8.29 12.36
CA GLN A 581 -14.95 -7.60 12.02
C GLN A 581 -13.72 -8.31 12.59
N GLU A 582 -13.75 -8.69 13.88
CA GLU A 582 -12.65 -9.44 14.49
C GLU A 582 -12.50 -10.84 13.89
N PHE A 583 -13.60 -11.50 13.51
CA PHE A 583 -13.56 -12.77 12.80
C PHE A 583 -12.97 -12.65 11.40
N LEU A 584 -13.32 -11.59 10.65
CA LEU A 584 -12.76 -11.29 9.34
C LEU A 584 -11.28 -10.92 9.44
N LYS A 585 -10.88 -10.18 10.48
CA LYS A 585 -9.48 -9.89 10.77
C LYS A 585 -8.70 -11.17 11.04
N MET A 586 -9.22 -12.05 11.90
CA MET A 586 -8.62 -13.36 12.16
C MET A 586 -8.53 -14.22 10.89
N LYS A 587 -9.54 -14.20 10.04
CA LYS A 587 -9.52 -14.87 8.72
C LYS A 587 -8.48 -14.26 7.79
N SER A 588 -8.32 -12.93 7.78
CA SER A 588 -7.28 -12.23 7.03
C SER A 588 -5.89 -12.58 7.54
N ASP A 589 -5.69 -12.56 8.85
CA ASP A 589 -4.42 -12.94 9.48
C ASP A 589 -4.05 -14.40 9.18
N LEU A 590 -5.06 -15.31 9.12
CA LEU A 590 -4.87 -16.69 8.73
C LEU A 590 -4.64 -16.84 7.21
N LYS A 591 -5.21 -15.95 6.38
CA LYS A 591 -4.94 -15.93 4.94
C LYS A 591 -3.46 -15.65 4.67
N SER A 592 -2.82 -14.82 5.48
CA SER A 592 -1.39 -14.57 5.40
C SER A 592 -0.52 -15.83 5.57
N LEU A 593 -1.05 -16.89 6.18
CA LEU A 593 -0.37 -18.20 6.23
C LEU A 593 -0.34 -18.91 4.87
N GLN A 594 -1.31 -18.64 3.99
CA GLN A 594 -1.34 -19.20 2.63
C GLN A 594 -0.29 -18.53 1.72
N GLU A 595 0.16 -17.33 2.09
CA GLU A 595 1.19 -16.56 1.38
C GLU A 595 2.61 -17.00 1.76
N PHE A 596 2.76 -17.86 2.78
CA PHE A 596 4.00 -18.55 3.08
C PHE A 596 4.23 -19.69 2.08
N ASN A 597 4.56 -19.33 0.83
CA ASN A 597 4.73 -20.27 -0.27
C ASN A 597 6.16 -20.41 -0.77
N ASP A 598 7.16 -19.93 0.00
CA ASP A 598 8.56 -20.11 -0.37
C ASP A 598 8.89 -21.61 -0.51
N PRO A 599 9.49 -22.05 -1.63
CA PRO A 599 9.75 -23.48 -1.89
C PRO A 599 10.66 -24.13 -0.88
N MET A 600 11.47 -23.34 -0.15
CA MET A 600 12.38 -23.78 0.88
C MET A 600 11.82 -23.56 2.30
N GLY A 601 10.61 -22.97 2.42
CA GLY A 601 10.02 -22.56 3.69
C GLY A 601 10.78 -21.44 4.39
N MET A 602 11.53 -20.60 3.63
CA MET A 602 12.42 -19.56 4.17
C MET A 602 11.89 -18.18 3.85
N TYR A 603 11.64 -17.38 4.87
CA TYR A 603 10.98 -16.08 4.73
C TYR A 603 11.81 -14.93 5.26
N ALA A 604 11.94 -13.92 4.43
CA ALA A 604 12.41 -12.59 4.77
C ALA A 604 11.19 -11.66 4.85
N ARG A 605 10.48 -11.70 5.97
CA ARG A 605 9.24 -10.96 6.21
C ARG A 605 9.29 -10.20 7.53
N MET A 606 8.68 -9.02 7.52
CA MET A 606 8.41 -8.20 8.71
C MET A 606 7.33 -8.86 9.60
N PRO A 607 7.20 -8.53 10.89
CA PRO A 607 6.12 -9.02 11.75
C PRO A 607 4.72 -8.86 11.14
N ILE A 608 3.88 -9.89 11.30
CA ILE A 608 2.51 -9.93 10.80
C ILE A 608 1.59 -9.13 11.75
N GLY A 609 0.59 -8.45 11.17
CA GLY A 609 -0.51 -7.89 11.94
C GLY A 609 -0.17 -6.61 12.73
N TRP A 610 0.68 -5.76 12.20
CA TRP A 610 0.88 -4.42 12.72
C TRP A 610 -0.33 -3.55 12.35
N ASP A 611 -1.33 -3.55 13.21
CA ASP A 611 -2.42 -2.58 13.18
C ASP A 611 -2.00 -1.42 14.10
N ILE A 612 -1.47 -0.35 13.51
CA ILE A 612 -1.11 0.89 14.20
C ILE A 612 -2.36 1.76 14.20
N ARG A 613 -2.99 1.86 15.35
CA ARG A 613 -4.19 2.67 15.59
C ARG A 613 -3.82 3.97 16.27
#